data_869f01d6956ecb6d6d49cdff02ca4ac5
#
_entry.id   869f01d6956ecb6d6d49cdff02ca4ac5
#
_cell.length_a   1.000
_cell.length_b   1.000
_cell.length_c   1.000
_cell.angle_alpha   90.00
_cell.angle_beta   90.00
_cell.angle_gamma   90.00
#
_symmetry.space_group_name_H-M   'P 1'
#
loop_
_entity.id
_entity.type
_entity.pdbx_description
1 polymer ?
#
loop_
_entity_poly.entity_id
_entity_poly.type
_entity_poly.pdbx_seq_one_letter_code
_entity_poly.pdbx_strand_id
1 'polypeptide(L)'
;EKDVVIGDNCVIKPHVSILEGTTMGSGNIIYQNTVIGATPQDFHFVEGSKTHVVIGNDNRIRENVVIAGSTYEDKATTIGDSNFLMERCHICHDVKIFNKCVIGIGTCIAGESEIHDCSIQSNGVVIQQHVRVGRFSLVQSGCRVQKDVPPYVILGGNPASYNGVNTMVLKHVNVSDRILRHIANTYRLIYTANF
;
A
#
# COMPACT_ATOMS: atom_id res chain seq x y z
N GLU A 1 15.05 17.95 2.71
CA GLU A 1 14.85 19.29 2.18
C GLU A 1 14.16 20.20 3.21
N LYS A 2 13.78 21.40 2.81
CA LYS A 2 13.06 22.38 3.65
C LYS A 2 11.69 21.83 4.05
N ASP A 3 11.21 22.18 5.24
CA ASP A 3 9.90 21.78 5.78
C ASP A 3 9.66 20.26 5.91
N VAL A 4 10.73 19.47 5.93
CA VAL A 4 10.66 18.04 6.21
C VAL A 4 10.68 17.83 7.74
N VAL A 5 9.72 17.02 8.23
CA VAL A 5 9.65 16.66 9.66
C VAL A 5 9.85 15.14 9.80
N ILE A 6 10.79 14.73 10.65
CA ILE A 6 11.12 13.33 10.90
C ILE A 6 11.11 13.09 12.40
N GLY A 7 10.36 12.08 12.84
CA GLY A 7 10.30 11.65 14.23
C GLY A 7 11.58 10.94 14.71
N ASP A 8 11.54 10.48 15.95
CA ASP A 8 12.69 9.90 16.63
C ASP A 8 13.04 8.49 16.15
N ASN A 9 14.31 8.09 16.39
CA ASN A 9 14.79 6.74 16.11
C ASN A 9 14.65 6.26 14.67
N CYS A 10 14.56 7.18 13.71
CA CYS A 10 14.57 6.83 12.29
C CYS A 10 15.97 6.53 11.78
N VAL A 11 16.09 5.54 10.90
CA VAL A 11 17.34 5.17 10.23
C VAL A 11 17.22 5.47 8.74
N ILE A 12 17.96 6.46 8.26
CA ILE A 12 17.97 6.86 6.86
C ILE A 12 19.28 6.43 6.24
N LYS A 13 19.23 5.53 5.27
CA LYS A 13 20.39 4.96 4.58
C LYS A 13 20.94 5.94 3.53
N PRO A 14 22.17 5.72 3.00
CA PRO A 14 22.76 6.59 1.98
C PRO A 14 21.87 6.77 0.74
N HIS A 15 22.00 7.95 0.12
CA HIS A 15 21.31 8.32 -1.13
C HIS A 15 19.78 8.32 -1.06
N VAL A 16 19.19 8.41 0.13
CA VAL A 16 17.75 8.65 0.29
C VAL A 16 17.47 10.14 0.06
N SER A 17 16.43 10.42 -0.73
CA SER A 17 15.90 11.76 -0.94
C SER A 17 14.55 11.90 -0.25
N ILE A 18 14.45 12.85 0.69
CA ILE A 18 13.18 13.19 1.34
C ILE A 18 12.88 14.66 0.97
N LEU A 19 11.82 14.84 0.21
CA LEU A 19 11.50 16.11 -0.41
C LEU A 19 10.52 16.91 0.44
N GLU A 20 10.40 18.20 0.11
CA GLU A 20 9.57 19.18 0.80
C GLU A 20 8.12 18.66 0.98
N GLY A 21 7.47 19.04 2.09
CA GLY A 21 6.11 18.63 2.42
C GLY A 21 5.99 17.22 3.00
N THR A 22 7.11 16.54 3.27
CA THR A 22 7.10 15.21 3.91
C THR A 22 7.11 15.32 5.43
N THR A 23 6.16 14.64 6.07
CA THR A 23 6.13 14.40 7.52
C THR A 23 6.21 12.91 7.78
N MET A 24 7.13 12.47 8.64
CA MET A 24 7.33 11.07 8.98
C MET A 24 7.40 10.89 10.50
N GLY A 25 6.70 9.89 11.02
CA GLY A 25 6.75 9.50 12.43
C GLY A 25 8.07 8.83 12.83
N SER A 26 8.06 8.15 13.95
CA SER A 26 9.24 7.56 14.60
C SER A 26 9.51 6.12 14.18
N GLY A 27 10.75 5.64 14.39
CA GLY A 27 11.13 4.24 14.22
C GLY A 27 11.21 3.74 12.77
N ASN A 28 11.10 4.62 11.79
CA ASN A 28 11.12 4.24 10.37
C ASN A 28 12.54 3.92 9.88
N ILE A 29 12.67 2.91 9.02
CA ILE A 29 13.92 2.55 8.35
C ILE A 29 13.75 2.74 6.85
N ILE A 30 14.51 3.69 6.28
CA ILE A 30 14.46 4.02 4.85
C ILE A 30 15.77 3.57 4.21
N TYR A 31 15.66 2.71 3.21
CA TYR A 31 16.82 2.11 2.55
C TYR A 31 17.27 2.91 1.32
N GLN A 32 18.44 2.54 0.79
CA GLN A 32 19.19 3.29 -0.20
C GLN A 32 18.39 3.64 -1.45
N ASN A 33 18.68 4.83 -2.01
CA ASN A 33 18.11 5.35 -3.26
C ASN A 33 16.57 5.51 -3.25
N THR A 34 15.93 5.47 -2.10
CA THR A 34 14.49 5.72 -1.96
C THR A 34 14.21 7.21 -2.09
N VAL A 35 13.13 7.56 -2.79
CA VAL A 35 12.65 8.93 -2.96
C VAL A 35 11.28 9.07 -2.32
N ILE A 36 11.14 9.99 -1.38
CA ILE A 36 9.89 10.31 -0.69
C ILE A 36 9.50 11.74 -1.00
N GLY A 37 8.27 11.98 -1.42
CA GLY A 37 7.78 13.29 -1.83
C GLY A 37 8.07 13.62 -3.30
N ALA A 38 8.27 12.62 -4.16
CA ALA A 38 8.46 12.85 -5.59
C ALA A 38 7.30 13.64 -6.19
N THR A 39 7.60 14.49 -7.17
CA THR A 39 6.57 15.25 -7.90
C THR A 39 5.48 14.32 -8.44
N PRO A 40 4.21 14.62 -8.21
CA PRO A 40 3.10 13.81 -8.71
C PRO A 40 3.12 13.65 -10.23
N GLN A 41 2.92 12.43 -10.70
CA GLN A 41 2.78 12.14 -12.13
C GLN A 41 1.28 12.13 -12.50
N ASP A 42 0.65 13.29 -12.41
CA ASP A 42 -0.76 13.47 -12.69
C ASP A 42 -0.96 14.71 -13.58
N PHE A 43 -1.84 14.59 -14.58
CA PHE A 43 -2.17 15.69 -15.49
C PHE A 43 -2.86 16.88 -14.80
N HIS A 44 -3.45 16.66 -13.61
CA HIS A 44 -4.07 17.72 -12.81
C HIS A 44 -3.08 18.44 -11.87
N PHE A 45 -1.85 17.92 -11.76
CA PHE A 45 -0.84 18.57 -10.93
C PHE A 45 -0.43 19.91 -11.55
N VAL A 46 -0.47 20.96 -10.75
CA VAL A 46 -0.01 22.30 -11.13
C VAL A 46 1.43 22.48 -10.66
N GLU A 47 2.34 22.73 -11.58
CA GLU A 47 3.75 22.91 -11.26
C GLU A 47 3.95 24.05 -10.26
N GLY A 48 4.72 23.78 -9.21
CA GLY A 48 4.94 24.72 -8.10
C GLY A 48 3.92 24.68 -6.97
N SER A 49 2.87 23.86 -7.09
CA SER A 49 1.97 23.57 -5.97
C SER A 49 2.66 22.79 -4.87
N LYS A 50 2.22 22.98 -3.64
CA LYS A 50 2.69 22.20 -2.49
C LYS A 50 2.14 20.78 -2.55
N THR A 51 3.00 19.83 -2.30
CA THR A 51 2.65 18.40 -2.21
C THR A 51 2.91 17.89 -0.80
N HIS A 52 2.17 16.87 -0.39
CA HIS A 52 2.32 16.33 0.96
C HIS A 52 2.44 14.81 0.95
N VAL A 53 3.35 14.32 1.79
CA VAL A 53 3.47 12.89 2.16
C VAL A 53 3.43 12.79 3.67
N VAL A 54 2.58 11.93 4.19
CA VAL A 54 2.50 11.64 5.63
C VAL A 54 2.78 10.16 5.85
N ILE A 55 3.83 9.86 6.60
CA ILE A 55 4.25 8.49 6.96
C ILE A 55 4.14 8.33 8.47
N GLY A 56 3.49 7.28 8.93
CA GLY A 56 3.39 6.92 10.34
C GLY A 56 4.68 6.35 10.91
N ASN A 57 4.57 5.38 11.80
CA ASN A 57 5.67 4.86 12.60
C ASN A 57 6.10 3.45 12.18
N ASP A 58 7.32 3.06 12.53
CA ASP A 58 7.85 1.69 12.44
C ASP A 58 7.77 1.05 11.05
N ASN A 59 7.75 1.86 9.98
CA ASN A 59 7.75 1.36 8.62
C ASN A 59 9.16 0.96 8.17
N ARG A 60 9.22 -0.04 7.30
CA ARG A 60 10.42 -0.43 6.56
C ARG A 60 10.20 -0.18 5.09
N ILE A 61 10.89 0.80 4.53
CA ILE A 61 10.80 1.21 3.13
C ILE A 61 12.12 0.86 2.47
N ARG A 62 12.10 -0.19 1.64
CA ARG A 62 13.29 -0.79 1.04
C ARG A 62 13.84 0.06 -0.11
N GLU A 63 14.88 -0.48 -0.74
CA GLU A 63 15.71 0.19 -1.73
C GLU A 63 14.89 0.60 -2.98
N ASN A 64 15.22 1.77 -3.53
CA ASN A 64 14.67 2.28 -4.79
C ASN A 64 13.12 2.42 -4.78
N VAL A 65 12.49 2.55 -3.62
CA VAL A 65 11.06 2.86 -3.54
C VAL A 65 10.84 4.32 -3.91
N VAL A 66 9.79 4.60 -4.66
CA VAL A 66 9.34 5.96 -4.98
C VAL A 66 7.96 6.18 -4.38
N ILE A 67 7.82 7.23 -3.58
CA ILE A 67 6.56 7.68 -3.01
C ILE A 67 6.31 9.09 -3.51
N ALA A 68 5.29 9.27 -4.34
CA ALA A 68 4.89 10.58 -4.85
C ALA A 68 4.11 11.36 -3.79
N GLY A 69 4.23 12.68 -3.84
CA GLY A 69 3.38 13.58 -3.06
C GLY A 69 1.93 13.60 -3.56
N SER A 70 1.09 14.39 -2.91
CA SER A 70 -0.30 14.59 -3.33
C SER A 70 -0.40 15.49 -4.57
N THR A 71 -1.41 15.27 -5.40
CA THR A 71 -1.73 16.17 -6.52
C THR A 71 -2.27 17.51 -6.03
N TYR A 72 -3.05 17.50 -4.96
CA TYR A 72 -3.71 18.69 -4.42
C TYR A 72 -3.10 19.10 -3.08
N GLU A 73 -3.04 20.42 -2.84
CA GLU A 73 -2.42 21.00 -1.63
C GLU A 73 -3.17 20.65 -0.33
N ASP A 74 -4.44 20.35 -0.40
CA ASP A 74 -5.30 19.97 0.72
C ASP A 74 -5.33 18.46 0.99
N LYS A 75 -4.59 17.67 0.19
CA LYS A 75 -4.48 16.21 0.30
C LYS A 75 -3.06 15.78 0.68
N ALA A 76 -2.89 14.49 0.92
CA ALA A 76 -1.60 13.86 1.15
C ALA A 76 -1.59 12.42 0.65
N THR A 77 -0.47 11.98 0.12
CA THR A 77 -0.16 10.54 0.03
C THR A 77 0.16 10.05 1.44
N THR A 78 -0.53 9.01 1.91
CA THR A 78 -0.42 8.58 3.30
C THR A 78 0.03 7.12 3.43
N ILE A 79 0.94 6.87 4.37
CA ILE A 79 1.39 5.54 4.76
C ILE A 79 1.26 5.46 6.28
N GLY A 80 0.45 4.52 6.77
CA GLY A 80 0.25 4.31 8.20
C GLY A 80 1.44 3.66 8.90
N ASP A 81 1.18 2.82 9.88
CA ASP A 81 2.19 2.25 10.76
C ASP A 81 2.57 0.81 10.39
N SER A 82 3.82 0.44 10.69
CA SER A 82 4.32 -0.93 10.62
C SER A 82 4.19 -1.59 9.26
N ASN A 83 4.28 -0.82 8.18
CA ASN A 83 4.22 -1.34 6.82
C ASN A 83 5.60 -1.81 6.34
N PHE A 84 5.61 -2.77 5.43
CA PHE A 84 6.80 -3.24 4.74
C PHE A 84 6.66 -3.02 3.23
N LEU A 85 7.30 -1.97 2.72
CA LEU A 85 7.39 -1.67 1.30
C LEU A 85 8.70 -2.26 0.77
N MET A 86 8.60 -3.29 -0.06
CA MET A 86 9.77 -3.95 -0.63
C MET A 86 10.39 -3.12 -1.75
N GLU A 87 11.52 -3.56 -2.26
CA GLU A 87 12.32 -2.81 -3.22
C GLU A 87 11.56 -2.49 -4.52
N ARG A 88 11.87 -1.33 -5.11
CA ARG A 88 11.31 -0.86 -6.39
C ARG A 88 9.78 -0.74 -6.43
N CYS A 89 9.13 -0.61 -5.29
CA CYS A 89 7.71 -0.25 -5.29
C CYS A 89 7.52 1.20 -5.75
N HIS A 90 6.42 1.46 -6.45
CA HIS A 90 6.01 2.80 -6.82
C HIS A 90 4.64 3.09 -6.20
N ILE A 91 4.60 4.07 -5.31
CA ILE A 91 3.40 4.57 -4.65
C ILE A 91 3.07 5.91 -5.29
N CYS A 92 2.03 5.95 -6.10
CA CYS A 92 1.61 7.16 -6.80
C CYS A 92 0.95 8.16 -5.85
N HIS A 93 0.60 9.31 -6.43
CA HIS A 93 -0.03 10.44 -5.73
C HIS A 93 -1.35 10.05 -5.05
N ASP A 94 -1.62 10.67 -3.91
CA ASP A 94 -2.87 10.55 -3.14
C ASP A 94 -3.25 9.10 -2.71
N VAL A 95 -2.32 8.16 -2.80
CA VAL A 95 -2.49 6.78 -2.32
C VAL A 95 -2.56 6.76 -0.80
N LYS A 96 -3.42 5.88 -0.26
CA LYS A 96 -3.50 5.61 1.17
C LYS A 96 -3.15 4.16 1.46
N ILE A 97 -2.05 3.93 2.15
CA ILE A 97 -1.68 2.63 2.70
C ILE A 97 -1.94 2.70 4.21
N PHE A 98 -2.82 1.84 4.71
CA PHE A 98 -3.13 1.80 6.14
C PHE A 98 -2.01 1.07 6.91
N ASN A 99 -2.32 0.20 7.85
CA ASN A 99 -1.31 -0.34 8.76
C ASN A 99 -0.98 -1.80 8.48
N LYS A 100 0.27 -2.20 8.78
CA LYS A 100 0.74 -3.60 8.72
C LYS A 100 0.56 -4.24 7.35
N CYS A 101 0.64 -3.45 6.29
CA CYS A 101 0.57 -3.93 4.92
C CYS A 101 1.95 -4.39 4.44
N VAL A 102 1.95 -5.34 3.51
CA VAL A 102 3.15 -5.78 2.79
C VAL A 102 2.97 -5.45 1.31
N ILE A 103 3.88 -4.65 0.78
CA ILE A 103 3.92 -4.28 -0.64
C ILE A 103 5.14 -4.95 -1.25
N GLY A 104 4.91 -5.97 -2.06
CA GLY A 104 5.93 -6.82 -2.67
C GLY A 104 6.77 -6.11 -3.73
N ILE A 105 7.91 -6.70 -4.06
CA ILE A 105 8.92 -6.16 -4.96
C ILE A 105 8.30 -5.69 -6.29
N GLY A 106 8.61 -4.46 -6.71
CA GLY A 106 8.19 -3.92 -7.99
C GLY A 106 6.68 -3.70 -8.14
N THR A 107 5.94 -3.71 -7.05
CA THR A 107 4.51 -3.41 -7.06
C THR A 107 4.27 -1.93 -7.36
N CYS A 108 3.31 -1.66 -8.25
CA CYS A 108 2.89 -0.31 -8.60
C CYS A 108 1.45 -0.07 -8.14
N ILE A 109 1.25 0.97 -7.32
CA ILE A 109 -0.06 1.38 -6.81
C ILE A 109 -0.38 2.73 -7.43
N ALA A 110 -1.36 2.76 -8.32
CA ALA A 110 -1.77 3.98 -9.02
C ALA A 110 -2.53 4.93 -8.11
N GLY A 111 -2.63 6.19 -8.54
CA GLY A 111 -3.14 7.29 -7.73
C GLY A 111 -4.51 7.06 -7.11
N GLU A 112 -4.75 7.69 -5.98
CA GLU A 112 -6.02 7.66 -5.22
C GLU A 112 -6.51 6.27 -4.81
N SER A 113 -5.62 5.26 -4.83
CA SER A 113 -5.94 3.89 -4.37
C SER A 113 -5.80 3.77 -2.85
N GLU A 114 -6.53 2.84 -2.26
CA GLU A 114 -6.50 2.57 -0.83
C GLU A 114 -6.11 1.11 -0.55
N ILE A 115 -5.09 0.90 0.28
CA ILE A 115 -4.61 -0.42 0.69
C ILE A 115 -4.88 -0.58 2.18
N HIS A 116 -5.90 -1.35 2.53
CA HIS A 116 -6.35 -1.48 3.92
C HIS A 116 -5.51 -2.44 4.76
N ASP A 117 -5.69 -2.35 6.08
CA ASP A 117 -4.86 -3.02 7.10
C ASP A 117 -4.57 -4.48 6.82
N CYS A 118 -3.33 -4.88 7.09
CA CYS A 118 -2.86 -6.28 7.02
C CYS A 118 -3.07 -6.93 5.65
N SER A 119 -3.21 -6.16 4.58
CA SER A 119 -3.27 -6.71 3.23
C SER A 119 -1.86 -6.94 2.67
N ILE A 120 -1.74 -7.92 1.79
CA ILE A 120 -0.49 -8.31 1.16
C ILE A 120 -0.63 -8.17 -0.34
N GLN A 121 0.21 -7.33 -0.93
CA GLN A 121 0.41 -7.23 -2.37
C GLN A 121 1.69 -7.99 -2.68
N SER A 122 1.60 -9.12 -3.36
CA SER A 122 2.81 -9.89 -3.73
C SER A 122 3.61 -9.17 -4.81
N ASN A 123 4.71 -9.77 -5.26
CA ASN A 123 5.64 -9.12 -6.19
C ASN A 123 4.99 -8.79 -7.55
N GLY A 124 5.30 -7.62 -8.09
CA GLY A 124 4.87 -7.20 -9.43
C GLY A 124 3.37 -7.01 -9.59
N VAL A 125 2.66 -6.74 -8.50
CA VAL A 125 1.24 -6.39 -8.56
C VAL A 125 1.07 -4.98 -9.13
N VAL A 126 0.08 -4.79 -10.01
CA VAL A 126 -0.30 -3.48 -10.53
C VAL A 126 -1.72 -3.18 -10.10
N ILE A 127 -1.90 -2.14 -9.31
CA ILE A 127 -3.20 -1.68 -8.81
C ILE A 127 -3.62 -0.43 -9.58
N GLN A 128 -4.80 -0.50 -10.22
CA GLN A 128 -5.34 0.61 -10.99
C GLN A 128 -5.81 1.75 -10.08
N GLN A 129 -5.81 2.95 -10.61
CA GLN A 129 -6.26 4.18 -9.93
C GLN A 129 -7.67 4.01 -9.32
N HIS A 130 -7.89 4.61 -8.15
CA HIS A 130 -9.12 4.57 -7.35
C HIS A 130 -9.52 3.19 -6.78
N VAL A 131 -8.72 2.15 -6.96
CA VAL A 131 -9.03 0.81 -6.45
C VAL A 131 -8.83 0.76 -4.94
N ARG A 132 -9.76 0.13 -4.23
CA ARG A 132 -9.66 -0.18 -2.81
C ARG A 132 -9.36 -1.66 -2.60
N VAL A 133 -8.29 -1.95 -1.89
CA VAL A 133 -7.91 -3.32 -1.51
C VAL A 133 -8.26 -3.55 -0.05
N GLY A 134 -9.23 -4.43 0.20
CA GLY A 134 -9.77 -4.69 1.53
C GLY A 134 -8.77 -5.33 2.48
N ARG A 135 -9.00 -5.14 3.78
CA ARG A 135 -8.14 -5.67 4.86
C ARG A 135 -7.94 -7.18 4.78
N PHE A 136 -6.77 -7.64 5.21
CA PHE A 136 -6.42 -9.07 5.25
C PHE A 136 -6.50 -9.79 3.92
N SER A 137 -6.59 -9.09 2.81
CA SER A 137 -6.55 -9.70 1.48
C SER A 137 -5.12 -10.04 1.06
N LEU A 138 -4.99 -10.95 0.12
CA LEU A 138 -3.74 -11.28 -0.55
C LEU A 138 -3.94 -11.17 -2.05
N VAL A 139 -3.19 -10.31 -2.69
CA VAL A 139 -3.09 -10.25 -4.15
C VAL A 139 -1.82 -10.98 -4.58
N GLN A 140 -1.99 -12.04 -5.35
CA GLN A 140 -0.90 -12.89 -5.83
C GLN A 140 -0.01 -12.16 -6.84
N SER A 141 1.23 -12.65 -6.98
CA SER A 141 2.25 -12.03 -7.84
C SER A 141 1.78 -11.88 -9.29
N GLY A 142 2.16 -10.75 -9.89
CA GLY A 142 1.87 -10.45 -11.30
C GLY A 142 0.41 -10.10 -11.60
N CYS A 143 -0.46 -10.01 -10.59
CA CYS A 143 -1.86 -9.63 -10.81
C CYS A 143 -1.99 -8.17 -11.24
N ARG A 144 -2.91 -7.92 -12.17
CA ARG A 144 -3.42 -6.59 -12.48
C ARG A 144 -4.81 -6.41 -11.87
N VAL A 145 -4.90 -5.55 -10.88
CA VAL A 145 -6.13 -5.30 -10.12
C VAL A 145 -6.83 -4.06 -10.69
N GLN A 146 -8.01 -4.25 -11.25
CA GLN A 146 -8.77 -3.20 -11.95
C GLN A 146 -10.09 -2.84 -11.24
N LYS A 147 -10.45 -3.58 -10.20
CA LYS A 147 -11.67 -3.38 -9.40
C LYS A 147 -11.36 -3.56 -7.94
N ASP A 148 -12.21 -3.03 -7.08
CA ASP A 148 -12.10 -3.19 -5.63
C ASP A 148 -11.96 -4.67 -5.24
N VAL A 149 -11.05 -4.91 -4.31
CA VAL A 149 -10.78 -6.24 -3.74
C VAL A 149 -11.50 -6.35 -2.41
N PRO A 150 -12.42 -7.29 -2.25
CA PRO A 150 -13.09 -7.49 -0.96
C PRO A 150 -12.11 -7.89 0.14
N PRO A 151 -12.42 -7.64 1.43
CA PRO A 151 -11.58 -8.05 2.55
C PRO A 151 -11.46 -9.58 2.64
N TYR A 152 -10.38 -10.08 3.22
CA TYR A 152 -10.14 -11.50 3.55
C TYR A 152 -9.93 -12.44 2.37
N VAL A 153 -9.93 -11.99 1.13
CA VAL A 153 -9.83 -12.85 -0.05
C VAL A 153 -8.41 -13.00 -0.55
N ILE A 154 -8.17 -14.07 -1.29
CA ILE A 154 -7.01 -14.24 -2.16
C ILE A 154 -7.47 -13.91 -3.58
N LEU A 155 -6.78 -13.00 -4.23
CA LEU A 155 -6.96 -12.66 -5.63
C LEU A 155 -5.76 -13.16 -6.42
N GLY A 156 -5.98 -13.80 -7.56
CA GLY A 156 -4.90 -14.32 -8.39
C GLY A 156 -5.23 -14.31 -9.87
N GLY A 157 -4.20 -14.44 -10.71
CA GLY A 157 -4.35 -14.53 -12.16
C GLY A 157 -4.39 -13.17 -12.89
N ASN A 158 -4.45 -13.24 -14.23
CA ASN A 158 -4.63 -12.10 -15.13
C ASN A 158 -5.56 -12.51 -16.30
N PRO A 159 -6.82 -12.06 -16.31
CA PRO A 159 -7.44 -11.13 -15.37
C PRO A 159 -7.51 -11.69 -13.93
N ALA A 160 -7.47 -10.79 -12.96
CA ALA A 160 -7.52 -11.14 -11.55
C ALA A 160 -8.87 -11.74 -11.16
N SER A 161 -8.87 -12.86 -10.44
CA SER A 161 -10.06 -13.61 -10.03
C SER A 161 -9.96 -14.05 -8.57
N TYR A 162 -11.12 -14.36 -7.98
CA TYR A 162 -11.22 -14.87 -6.62
C TYR A 162 -10.66 -16.30 -6.51
N ASN A 163 -9.68 -16.50 -5.62
CA ASN A 163 -8.98 -17.75 -5.38
C ASN A 163 -9.17 -18.29 -3.94
N GLY A 164 -10.21 -17.83 -3.26
CA GLY A 164 -10.52 -18.28 -1.91
C GLY A 164 -10.31 -17.24 -0.84
N VAL A 165 -10.42 -17.64 0.41
CA VAL A 165 -10.24 -16.81 1.60
C VAL A 165 -8.81 -16.92 2.11
N ASN A 166 -8.22 -15.79 2.49
CA ASN A 166 -6.87 -15.72 3.05
C ASN A 166 -6.81 -16.24 4.50
N THR A 167 -6.98 -17.56 4.65
CA THR A 167 -7.00 -18.20 5.95
C THR A 167 -5.65 -18.13 6.67
N MET A 168 -4.55 -18.00 5.94
CA MET A 168 -3.20 -17.90 6.51
C MET A 168 -3.06 -16.65 7.39
N VAL A 169 -3.36 -15.47 6.85
CA VAL A 169 -3.28 -14.22 7.59
C VAL A 169 -4.28 -14.18 8.74
N LEU A 170 -5.51 -14.66 8.50
CA LEU A 170 -6.56 -14.69 9.52
C LEU A 170 -6.20 -15.57 10.71
N LYS A 171 -5.55 -16.71 10.48
CA LYS A 171 -5.01 -17.55 11.57
C LYS A 171 -3.86 -16.86 12.31
N HIS A 172 -2.98 -16.19 11.59
CA HIS A 172 -1.86 -15.45 12.20
C HIS A 172 -2.33 -14.36 13.18
N VAL A 173 -3.48 -13.73 12.90
CA VAL A 173 -4.10 -12.76 13.82
C VAL A 173 -5.11 -13.39 14.78
N ASN A 174 -5.04 -14.70 14.99
CA ASN A 174 -5.84 -15.47 15.94
C ASN A 174 -7.36 -15.40 15.73
N VAL A 175 -7.81 -15.27 14.48
CA VAL A 175 -9.24 -15.42 14.16
C VAL A 175 -9.66 -16.87 14.40
N SER A 176 -10.72 -17.08 15.19
CA SER A 176 -11.17 -18.43 15.55
C SER A 176 -11.66 -19.21 14.32
N ASP A 177 -11.48 -20.55 14.35
CA ASP A 177 -11.93 -21.43 13.26
C ASP A 177 -13.42 -21.31 12.95
N ARG A 178 -14.23 -20.95 13.95
CA ARG A 178 -15.67 -20.69 13.75
C ARG A 178 -15.87 -19.50 12.82
N ILE A 179 -15.20 -18.38 13.09
CA ILE A 179 -15.28 -17.17 12.27
C ILE A 179 -14.70 -17.41 10.88
N LEU A 180 -13.57 -18.10 10.78
CA LEU A 180 -12.98 -18.49 9.50
C LEU A 180 -13.96 -19.28 8.62
N ARG A 181 -14.67 -20.26 9.19
CA ARG A 181 -15.71 -21.00 8.47
C ARG A 181 -16.85 -20.11 8.01
N HIS A 182 -17.30 -19.17 8.85
CA HIS A 182 -18.34 -18.21 8.44
C HIS A 182 -17.91 -17.35 7.27
N ILE A 183 -16.71 -16.76 7.32
CA ILE A 183 -16.15 -15.98 6.22
C ILE A 183 -16.07 -16.80 4.94
N ALA A 184 -15.50 -18.01 5.01
CA ALA A 184 -15.36 -18.89 3.86
C ALA A 184 -16.71 -19.30 3.25
N ASN A 185 -17.71 -19.62 4.08
CA ASN A 185 -19.05 -19.95 3.60
C ASN A 185 -19.74 -18.74 2.94
N THR A 186 -19.59 -17.55 3.50
CA THR A 186 -20.14 -16.33 2.91
C THR A 186 -19.57 -16.08 1.52
N TYR A 187 -18.25 -16.14 1.39
CA TYR A 187 -17.61 -15.95 0.08
C TYR A 187 -17.93 -17.06 -0.92
N ARG A 188 -18.08 -18.30 -0.45
CA ARG A 188 -18.56 -19.40 -1.29
C ARG A 188 -19.95 -19.09 -1.87
N LEU A 189 -20.88 -18.60 -1.06
CA LEU A 189 -22.22 -18.19 -1.53
C LEU A 189 -22.14 -17.06 -2.58
N ILE A 190 -21.29 -16.06 -2.34
CA ILE A 190 -21.15 -14.91 -3.25
C ILE A 190 -20.57 -15.32 -4.61
N TYR A 191 -19.55 -16.18 -4.62
CA TYR A 191 -18.76 -16.46 -5.83
C TYR A 191 -19.06 -17.79 -6.51
N THR A 192 -19.77 -18.73 -5.86
CA THR A 192 -20.07 -20.05 -6.43
C THR A 192 -21.56 -20.38 -6.51
N ALA A 193 -22.42 -19.56 -5.92
CA ALA A 193 -23.84 -19.73 -6.09
C ALA A 193 -24.23 -19.32 -7.52
N ASN A 194 -24.60 -20.29 -8.34
CA ASN A 194 -25.36 -20.04 -9.56
C ASN A 194 -26.77 -19.63 -9.12
N PHE A 195 -27.08 -18.33 -9.21
CA PHE A 195 -28.46 -17.83 -9.15
C PHE A 195 -29.05 -17.86 -10.54
#